data_e024a39045dc4201aeaf05c7994aed3d
#
_entry.id   e024a39045dc4201aeaf05c7994aed3d
#
_cell.length_a   1.000
_cell.length_b   1.000
_cell.length_c   1.000
_cell.angle_alpha   90.00
_cell.angle_beta   90.00
_cell.angle_gamma   90.00
#
_symmetry.space_group_name_H-M   'P 1'
#
loop_
_entity.id
_entity.type
_entity.pdbx_description
1 polymer ?
#
loop_
_entity_poly.entity_id
_entity_poly.type
_entity_poly.pdbx_seq_one_letter_code
_entity_poly.pdbx_strand_id
1 'polypeptide(L)'
;MTASVRRALRLEHRLTQQMASLRHLEAAVALATEHEVAALTVNPWLVKAAKRHLGRSRVTLGTVVGFPSGSQILSVKAFEASKALEQGATQIDFVLNGGALASGDEETVFNDMLAVVDMAHSALAAAGVILEAAPQSDELIRRACRLAERAGADYVVTSTGNATVRGTIARTRLVRDSVGPRIGVKASGRFRTLDQLAEATTAGASRVSALLTASLARLAAEAAPVTAAVR
;
A
#
# COMPACT_ATOMS: atom_id res chain seq x y z
N MET A 1 -6.62 -16.19 17.24
CA MET A 1 -6.23 -16.15 15.80
C MET A 1 -6.08 -17.57 15.29
N THR A 2 -6.76 -17.93 14.20
CA THR A 2 -6.61 -19.25 13.58
C THR A 2 -5.27 -19.36 12.85
N ALA A 3 -4.73 -20.57 12.68
CA ALA A 3 -3.47 -20.81 11.95
C ALA A 3 -3.51 -20.28 10.50
N SER A 4 -4.69 -20.27 9.86
CA SER A 4 -4.90 -19.75 8.51
C SER A 4 -4.70 -18.22 8.44
N VAL A 5 -5.21 -17.49 9.41
CA VAL A 5 -5.05 -16.01 9.49
C VAL A 5 -3.58 -15.65 9.76
N ARG A 6 -2.89 -16.44 10.59
CA ARG A 6 -1.45 -16.26 10.87
C ARG A 6 -0.59 -16.43 9.63
N ARG A 7 -0.94 -17.38 8.74
CA ARG A 7 -0.18 -17.67 7.51
C ARG A 7 -0.31 -16.59 6.45
N ALA A 8 -1.38 -15.79 6.49
CA ALA A 8 -1.72 -14.77 5.50
C ALA A 8 -1.27 -13.35 5.87
N LEU A 9 -0.81 -13.12 7.11
CA LEU A 9 -0.49 -11.76 7.60
C LEU A 9 0.80 -11.25 6.93
N ARG A 10 0.65 -10.41 5.91
CA ARG A 10 1.76 -9.70 5.26
C ARG A 10 1.74 -8.25 5.69
N LEU A 11 2.73 -7.84 6.48
CA LEU A 11 2.84 -6.48 6.98
C LEU A 11 3.63 -5.60 6.02
N GLU A 12 3.21 -4.35 5.94
CA GLU A 12 3.95 -3.28 5.30
C GLU A 12 4.18 -2.17 6.34
N HIS A 13 5.44 -1.82 6.55
CA HIS A 13 5.78 -0.66 7.36
C HIS A 13 5.69 0.60 6.51
N ARG A 14 4.94 1.61 6.99
CA ARG A 14 4.71 2.85 6.25
C ARG A 14 5.33 4.04 6.96
N LEU A 15 6.26 4.72 6.29
CA LEU A 15 6.93 5.95 6.73
C LEU A 15 6.60 7.10 5.76
N THR A 16 5.33 7.54 5.76
CA THR A 16 4.83 8.59 4.84
C THR A 16 4.35 9.85 5.58
N GLN A 17 4.75 10.02 6.84
CA GLN A 17 4.46 11.22 7.60
C GLN A 17 5.19 12.43 6.99
N GLN A 18 4.54 13.60 7.03
CA GLN A 18 5.09 14.83 6.45
C GLN A 18 6.50 15.16 6.95
N MET A 19 6.77 14.93 8.23
CA MET A 19 8.06 15.22 8.86
C MET A 19 8.97 14.00 9.00
N ALA A 20 8.79 12.97 8.16
CA ALA A 20 9.67 11.81 8.15
C ALA A 20 11.10 12.23 7.76
N SER A 21 12.06 11.97 8.63
CA SER A 21 13.48 12.34 8.47
C SER A 21 14.34 11.11 8.17
N LEU A 22 15.63 11.32 7.84
CA LEU A 22 16.60 10.23 7.67
C LEU A 22 16.74 9.38 8.94
N ARG A 23 16.68 9.99 10.13
CA ARG A 23 16.70 9.22 11.39
C ARG A 23 15.47 8.32 11.53
N HIS A 24 14.30 8.79 11.12
CA HIS A 24 13.10 7.95 11.07
C HIS A 24 13.25 6.83 10.05
N LEU A 25 13.92 7.09 8.91
CA LEU A 25 14.19 6.07 7.90
C LEU A 25 15.12 4.97 8.43
N GLU A 26 16.20 5.32 9.11
CA GLU A 26 17.13 4.34 9.69
C GLU A 26 16.40 3.41 10.66
N ALA A 27 15.57 3.96 11.55
CA ALA A 27 14.76 3.15 12.47
C ALA A 27 13.74 2.28 11.74
N ALA A 28 13.11 2.81 10.68
CA ALA A 28 12.14 2.07 9.87
C ALA A 28 12.78 0.92 9.09
N VAL A 29 13.97 1.12 8.54
CA VAL A 29 14.73 0.07 7.85
C VAL A 29 15.15 -1.02 8.83
N ALA A 30 15.68 -0.65 10.00
CA ALA A 30 16.05 -1.60 11.03
C ALA A 30 14.86 -2.48 11.44
N LEU A 31 13.71 -1.86 11.75
CA LEU A 31 12.48 -2.57 12.08
C LEU A 31 12.01 -3.47 10.93
N ALA A 32 12.02 -2.97 9.71
CA ALA A 32 11.53 -3.71 8.55
C ALA A 32 12.40 -4.94 8.25
N THR A 33 13.72 -4.82 8.40
CA THR A 33 14.66 -5.93 8.15
C THR A 33 14.71 -6.93 9.29
N GLU A 34 14.69 -6.48 10.54
CA GLU A 34 14.68 -7.35 11.73
C GLU A 34 13.44 -8.26 11.78
N HIS A 35 12.28 -7.71 11.42
CA HIS A 35 11.01 -8.44 11.47
C HIS A 35 10.54 -8.95 10.10
N GLU A 36 11.39 -8.90 9.09
CA GLU A 36 11.12 -9.42 7.73
C GLU A 36 9.74 -9.00 7.18
N VAL A 37 9.36 -7.71 7.37
CA VAL A 37 8.08 -7.23 6.83
C VAL A 37 8.07 -7.33 5.30
N ALA A 38 6.90 -7.48 4.71
CA ALA A 38 6.76 -7.66 3.27
C ALA A 38 7.22 -6.44 2.46
N ALA A 39 7.01 -5.23 3.01
CA ALA A 39 7.39 -3.98 2.34
C ALA A 39 7.67 -2.85 3.35
N LEU A 40 8.51 -1.91 2.94
CA LEU A 40 8.71 -0.61 3.56
C LEU A 40 8.31 0.47 2.54
N THR A 41 7.23 1.20 2.81
CA THR A 41 6.77 2.31 1.96
C THR A 41 7.18 3.64 2.58
N VAL A 42 7.89 4.46 1.82
CA VAL A 42 8.48 5.73 2.28
C VAL A 42 8.00 6.91 1.42
N ASN A 43 8.18 8.15 1.91
CA ASN A 43 8.01 9.35 1.09
C ASN A 43 8.97 9.34 -0.11
N PRO A 44 8.62 9.94 -1.27
CA PRO A 44 9.43 9.91 -2.49
C PRO A 44 10.88 10.38 -2.29
N TRP A 45 11.10 11.45 -1.51
CA TRP A 45 12.44 11.98 -1.27
C TRP A 45 13.37 11.04 -0.49
N LEU A 46 12.81 10.04 0.21
CA LEU A 46 13.55 9.03 0.99
C LEU A 46 13.92 7.79 0.18
N VAL A 47 13.37 7.58 -1.02
CA VAL A 47 13.53 6.34 -1.81
C VAL A 47 15.00 6.00 -2.05
N LYS A 48 15.80 6.95 -2.54
CA LYS A 48 17.22 6.74 -2.81
C LYS A 48 18.01 6.34 -1.55
N ALA A 49 17.70 6.96 -0.40
CA ALA A 49 18.33 6.62 0.86
C ALA A 49 17.85 5.25 1.37
N ALA A 50 16.54 4.99 1.30
CA ALA A 50 15.96 3.70 1.69
C ALA A 50 16.56 2.54 0.87
N LYS A 51 16.73 2.71 -0.44
CA LYS A 51 17.37 1.71 -1.31
C LYS A 51 18.78 1.36 -0.84
N ARG A 52 19.56 2.36 -0.46
CA ARG A 52 20.94 2.15 0.05
C ARG A 52 20.93 1.42 1.40
N HIS A 53 20.05 1.82 2.33
CA HIS A 53 19.98 1.21 3.66
C HIS A 53 19.40 -0.21 3.64
N LEU A 54 18.42 -0.49 2.76
CA LEU A 54 17.88 -1.85 2.59
C LEU A 54 18.89 -2.81 1.95
N GLY A 55 19.81 -2.31 1.12
CA GLY A 55 20.88 -3.12 0.52
C GLY A 55 20.34 -4.37 -0.21
N ARG A 56 20.68 -5.55 0.31
CA ARG A 56 20.26 -6.87 -0.21
C ARG A 56 19.05 -7.46 0.51
N SER A 57 18.38 -6.69 1.39
CA SER A 57 17.18 -7.15 2.08
C SER A 57 16.10 -7.58 1.08
N ARG A 58 15.27 -8.55 1.49
CA ARG A 58 14.11 -9.01 0.72
C ARG A 58 12.88 -8.10 0.90
N VAL A 59 12.97 -7.08 1.75
CA VAL A 59 11.90 -6.12 1.97
C VAL A 59 11.65 -5.31 0.69
N THR A 60 10.42 -5.36 0.17
CA THR A 60 10.02 -4.55 -0.99
C THR A 60 10.11 -3.07 -0.64
N LEU A 61 10.79 -2.28 -1.47
CA LEU A 61 10.82 -0.82 -1.31
C LEU A 61 9.66 -0.19 -2.06
N GLY A 62 8.68 0.32 -1.31
CA GLY A 62 7.55 1.06 -1.84
C GLY A 62 7.68 2.57 -1.66
N THR A 63 6.96 3.32 -2.48
CA THR A 63 6.75 4.75 -2.28
C THR A 63 5.36 5.17 -2.73
N VAL A 64 5.01 6.43 -2.48
CA VAL A 64 3.71 7.01 -2.82
C VAL A 64 3.84 8.04 -3.94
N VAL A 65 2.78 8.18 -4.75
CA VAL A 65 2.69 9.12 -5.88
C VAL A 65 1.37 9.88 -5.81
N GLY A 66 1.39 11.18 -6.11
CA GLY A 66 0.21 12.03 -5.99
C GLY A 66 -0.33 12.15 -4.57
N PHE A 67 0.48 11.87 -3.59
CA PHE A 67 0.09 11.72 -2.19
C PHE A 67 0.09 13.07 -1.44
N PRO A 68 -0.90 13.31 -0.54
CA PRO A 68 -2.02 12.43 -0.19
C PRO A 68 -3.31 12.68 -0.98
N SER A 69 -3.39 13.72 -1.82
CA SER A 69 -4.65 14.23 -2.37
C SER A 69 -5.09 13.59 -3.70
N GLY A 70 -4.16 13.06 -4.49
CA GLY A 70 -4.46 12.53 -5.81
C GLY A 70 -4.87 13.55 -6.88
N SER A 71 -4.85 14.84 -6.54
CA SER A 71 -5.38 15.93 -7.38
C SER A 71 -4.40 16.45 -8.46
N GLN A 72 -3.19 15.91 -8.51
CA GLN A 72 -2.21 16.23 -9.54
C GLN A 72 -2.67 15.71 -10.90
N ILE A 73 -2.33 16.45 -11.97
CA ILE A 73 -2.59 15.99 -13.34
C ILE A 73 -1.73 14.76 -13.67
N LEU A 74 -2.19 13.97 -14.62
CA LEU A 74 -1.57 12.71 -15.05
C LEU A 74 -0.07 12.83 -15.28
N SER A 75 0.39 13.83 -16.04
CA SER A 75 1.81 14.03 -16.37
C SER A 75 2.70 14.23 -15.12
N VAL A 76 2.18 14.88 -14.08
CA VAL A 76 2.91 15.08 -12.81
C VAL A 76 3.03 13.76 -12.05
N LYS A 77 1.95 12.97 -11.96
CA LYS A 77 1.99 11.65 -11.32
C LYS A 77 2.91 10.68 -12.06
N ALA A 78 2.82 10.66 -13.40
CA ALA A 78 3.70 9.83 -14.22
C ALA A 78 5.17 10.20 -14.04
N PHE A 79 5.49 11.50 -14.00
CA PHE A 79 6.85 11.98 -13.75
C PHE A 79 7.34 11.60 -12.33
N GLU A 80 6.51 11.77 -11.31
CA GLU A 80 6.84 11.39 -9.94
C GLU A 80 7.10 9.88 -9.83
N ALA A 81 6.27 9.04 -10.45
CA ALA A 81 6.45 7.59 -10.52
C ALA A 81 7.76 7.21 -11.20
N SER A 82 8.05 7.81 -12.38
CA SER A 82 9.31 7.60 -13.11
C SER A 82 10.53 7.88 -12.23
N LYS A 83 10.54 9.03 -11.54
CA LYS A 83 11.67 9.41 -10.67
C LYS A 83 11.81 8.49 -9.46
N ALA A 84 10.72 8.01 -8.90
CA ALA A 84 10.75 7.05 -7.81
C ALA A 84 11.33 5.69 -8.25
N LEU A 85 10.92 5.20 -9.42
CA LEU A 85 11.43 3.96 -10.02
C LEU A 85 12.93 4.06 -10.34
N GLU A 86 13.37 5.16 -10.97
CA GLU A 86 14.80 5.44 -11.22
C GLU A 86 15.64 5.43 -9.93
N GLN A 87 15.05 5.83 -8.80
CA GLN A 87 15.72 5.81 -7.49
C GLN A 87 15.71 4.44 -6.82
N GLY A 88 15.02 3.46 -7.39
CA GLY A 88 15.02 2.07 -6.94
C GLY A 88 13.79 1.62 -6.19
N ALA A 89 12.67 2.35 -6.25
CA ALA A 89 11.38 1.83 -5.80
C ALA A 89 10.98 0.62 -6.65
N THR A 90 10.42 -0.40 -6.01
CA THR A 90 9.89 -1.62 -6.66
C THR A 90 8.39 -1.79 -6.41
N GLN A 91 7.76 -0.80 -5.79
CA GLN A 91 6.33 -0.69 -5.62
C GLN A 91 5.94 0.79 -5.60
N ILE A 92 4.89 1.13 -6.35
CA ILE A 92 4.32 2.48 -6.40
C ILE A 92 2.88 2.41 -5.90
N ASP A 93 2.56 3.12 -4.81
CA ASP A 93 1.19 3.31 -4.35
C ASP A 93 0.75 4.73 -4.70
N PHE A 94 -0.15 4.91 -5.66
CA PHE A 94 -0.58 6.23 -6.11
C PHE A 94 -2.03 6.53 -5.75
N VAL A 95 -2.29 7.80 -5.45
CA VAL A 95 -3.65 8.24 -5.07
C VAL A 95 -4.45 8.54 -6.33
N LEU A 96 -5.65 7.93 -6.43
CA LEU A 96 -6.58 8.20 -7.53
C LEU A 96 -7.03 9.68 -7.54
N ASN A 97 -7.45 10.17 -8.70
CA ASN A 97 -8.09 11.48 -8.79
C ASN A 97 -9.54 11.40 -8.31
N GLY A 98 -9.74 11.61 -6.99
CA GLY A 98 -11.06 11.56 -6.37
C GLY A 98 -12.04 12.61 -6.87
N GLY A 99 -11.53 13.78 -7.29
CA GLY A 99 -12.35 14.85 -7.86
C GLY A 99 -12.95 14.47 -9.22
N ALA A 100 -12.13 13.90 -10.09
CA ALA A 100 -12.60 13.39 -11.39
C ALA A 100 -13.60 12.24 -11.20
N LEU A 101 -13.32 11.30 -10.27
CA LEU A 101 -14.24 10.22 -9.97
C LEU A 101 -15.59 10.72 -9.47
N ALA A 102 -15.62 11.67 -8.55
CA ALA A 102 -16.83 12.27 -8.01
C ALA A 102 -17.62 13.05 -9.08
N SER A 103 -16.94 13.61 -10.06
CA SER A 103 -17.52 14.32 -11.22
C SER A 103 -18.06 13.37 -12.30
N GLY A 104 -17.84 12.05 -12.17
CA GLY A 104 -18.25 11.07 -13.17
C GLY A 104 -17.30 10.97 -14.38
N ASP A 105 -16.14 11.63 -14.33
CA ASP A 105 -15.12 11.59 -15.38
C ASP A 105 -14.25 10.33 -15.22
N GLU A 106 -14.82 9.18 -15.60
CA GLU A 106 -14.13 7.89 -15.52
C GLU A 106 -12.97 7.77 -16.52
N GLU A 107 -13.02 8.50 -17.62
CA GLU A 107 -11.96 8.49 -18.61
C GLU A 107 -10.67 9.10 -18.05
N THR A 108 -10.76 10.28 -17.44
CA THR A 108 -9.64 10.91 -16.74
C THR A 108 -9.09 9.99 -15.63
N VAL A 109 -9.97 9.39 -14.80
CA VAL A 109 -9.55 8.48 -13.72
C VAL A 109 -8.84 7.24 -14.28
N PHE A 110 -9.38 6.63 -15.32
CA PHE A 110 -8.80 5.44 -15.95
C PHE A 110 -7.44 5.73 -16.58
N ASN A 111 -7.33 6.82 -17.35
CA ASN A 111 -6.06 7.21 -17.99
C ASN A 111 -4.98 7.54 -16.97
N ASP A 112 -5.35 8.20 -15.86
CA ASP A 112 -4.47 8.49 -14.74
C ASP A 112 -3.92 7.20 -14.09
N MET A 113 -4.81 6.22 -13.84
CA MET A 113 -4.41 4.91 -13.31
C MET A 113 -3.53 4.14 -14.30
N LEU A 114 -3.94 4.04 -15.55
CA LEU A 114 -3.22 3.28 -16.59
C LEU A 114 -1.80 3.79 -16.77
N ALA A 115 -1.61 5.11 -16.84
CA ALA A 115 -0.28 5.70 -17.03
C ALA A 115 0.70 5.34 -15.91
N VAL A 116 0.26 5.33 -14.65
CA VAL A 116 1.14 4.98 -13.51
C VAL A 116 1.36 3.47 -13.43
N VAL A 117 0.32 2.66 -13.72
CA VAL A 117 0.43 1.19 -13.75
C VAL A 117 1.40 0.74 -14.84
N ASP A 118 1.24 1.22 -16.07
CA ASP A 118 2.13 0.87 -17.20
C ASP A 118 3.58 1.26 -16.91
N MET A 119 3.79 2.43 -16.30
CA MET A 119 5.13 2.87 -15.93
C MET A 119 5.76 1.97 -14.86
N ALA A 120 5.00 1.59 -13.84
CA ALA A 120 5.47 0.68 -12.80
C ALA A 120 5.80 -0.70 -13.38
N HIS A 121 4.91 -1.27 -14.19
CA HIS A 121 5.10 -2.58 -14.82
C HIS A 121 6.27 -2.60 -15.80
N SER A 122 6.49 -1.52 -16.56
CA SER A 122 7.65 -1.39 -17.46
C SER A 122 8.98 -1.43 -16.69
N ALA A 123 8.98 -1.04 -15.42
CA ALA A 123 10.13 -1.14 -14.51
C ALA A 123 10.10 -2.40 -13.63
N LEU A 124 9.24 -3.37 -13.91
CA LEU A 124 9.03 -4.58 -13.11
C LEU A 124 8.66 -4.29 -11.64
N ALA A 125 8.01 -3.16 -11.38
CA ALA A 125 7.51 -2.75 -10.08
C ALA A 125 6.00 -3.00 -9.97
N ALA A 126 5.52 -3.24 -8.75
CA ALA A 126 4.09 -3.38 -8.49
C ALA A 126 3.40 -2.00 -8.39
N ALA A 127 2.14 -1.92 -8.81
CA ALA A 127 1.31 -0.71 -8.75
C ALA A 127 0.09 -0.90 -7.85
N GLY A 128 -0.10 0.01 -6.88
CA GLY A 128 -1.26 0.04 -6.00
C GLY A 128 -2.06 1.34 -6.13
N VAL A 129 -3.37 1.25 -6.30
CA VAL A 129 -4.26 2.41 -6.36
C VAL A 129 -4.82 2.71 -4.97
N ILE A 130 -4.50 3.88 -4.42
CA ILE A 130 -5.06 4.35 -3.14
C ILE A 130 -6.39 5.03 -3.39
N LEU A 131 -7.47 4.46 -2.84
CA LEU A 131 -8.82 4.97 -3.06
C LEU A 131 -9.21 6.13 -2.15
N GLU A 132 -8.61 6.26 -0.94
CA GLU A 132 -9.12 7.07 0.17
C GLU A 132 -10.61 6.77 0.41
N ALA A 133 -10.90 5.50 0.68
CA ALA A 133 -12.26 4.96 0.67
C ALA A 133 -13.16 5.47 1.82
N ALA A 134 -12.57 5.99 2.92
CA ALA A 134 -13.34 6.33 4.11
C ALA A 134 -14.43 7.39 3.88
N PRO A 135 -14.19 8.51 3.16
CA PRO A 135 -15.21 9.52 2.91
C PRO A 135 -16.12 9.20 1.71
N GLN A 136 -15.82 8.15 0.92
CA GLN A 136 -16.53 7.87 -0.32
C GLN A 136 -17.77 6.99 -0.11
N SER A 137 -18.75 7.13 -1.02
CA SER A 137 -19.89 6.22 -1.09
C SER A 137 -19.46 4.83 -1.57
N ASP A 138 -20.22 3.81 -1.20
CA ASP A 138 -19.96 2.43 -1.65
C ASP A 138 -19.96 2.31 -3.17
N GLU A 139 -20.80 3.08 -3.86
CA GLU A 139 -20.85 3.10 -5.33
C GLU A 139 -19.57 3.65 -5.94
N LEU A 140 -19.06 4.78 -5.45
CA LEU A 140 -17.81 5.37 -5.92
C LEU A 140 -16.63 4.40 -5.69
N ILE A 141 -16.60 3.71 -4.53
CA ILE A 141 -15.58 2.71 -4.25
C ILE A 141 -15.65 1.56 -5.28
N ARG A 142 -16.86 1.02 -5.56
CA ARG A 142 -17.02 -0.05 -6.55
C ARG A 142 -16.61 0.40 -7.95
N ARG A 143 -16.92 1.64 -8.33
CA ARG A 143 -16.49 2.22 -9.63
C ARG A 143 -14.97 2.31 -9.69
N ALA A 144 -14.32 2.88 -8.67
CA ALA A 144 -12.87 2.97 -8.59
C ALA A 144 -12.19 1.60 -8.64
N CYS A 145 -12.74 0.59 -7.95
CA CYS A 145 -12.24 -0.79 -8.00
C CYS A 145 -12.28 -1.37 -9.41
N ARG A 146 -13.39 -1.19 -10.14
CA ARG A 146 -13.49 -1.65 -11.54
C ARG A 146 -12.48 -0.96 -12.46
N LEU A 147 -12.27 0.35 -12.29
CA LEU A 147 -11.28 1.09 -13.06
C LEU A 147 -9.85 0.63 -12.75
N ALA A 148 -9.52 0.41 -11.47
CA ALA A 148 -8.23 -0.10 -11.05
C ALA A 148 -7.94 -1.51 -11.65
N GLU A 149 -8.95 -2.39 -11.67
CA GLU A 149 -8.84 -3.72 -12.27
C GLU A 149 -8.63 -3.64 -13.78
N ARG A 150 -9.37 -2.78 -14.48
CA ARG A 150 -9.20 -2.55 -15.91
C ARG A 150 -7.83 -1.96 -16.26
N ALA A 151 -7.30 -1.09 -15.42
CA ALA A 151 -5.96 -0.52 -15.58
C ALA A 151 -4.83 -1.52 -15.25
N GLY A 152 -5.15 -2.70 -14.72
CA GLY A 152 -4.17 -3.73 -14.42
C GLY A 152 -3.42 -3.53 -13.10
N ALA A 153 -3.94 -2.78 -12.15
CA ALA A 153 -3.30 -2.57 -10.86
C ALA A 153 -3.10 -3.89 -10.09
N ASP A 154 -1.96 -4.03 -9.41
CA ASP A 154 -1.66 -5.20 -8.56
C ASP A 154 -2.40 -5.14 -7.22
N TYR A 155 -2.62 -3.93 -6.72
CA TYR A 155 -3.28 -3.68 -5.43
C TYR A 155 -4.31 -2.56 -5.52
N VAL A 156 -5.37 -2.74 -4.74
CA VAL A 156 -6.24 -1.63 -4.31
C VAL A 156 -5.95 -1.36 -2.83
N VAL A 157 -5.63 -0.10 -2.51
CA VAL A 157 -5.26 0.35 -1.17
C VAL A 157 -6.39 1.18 -0.58
N THR A 158 -6.85 0.86 0.63
CA THR A 158 -8.07 1.45 1.19
C THR A 158 -7.95 2.92 1.54
N SER A 159 -6.79 3.38 1.98
CA SER A 159 -6.59 4.79 2.36
C SER A 159 -5.12 5.21 2.36
N THR A 160 -4.89 6.52 2.44
CA THR A 160 -3.56 7.13 2.70
C THR A 160 -3.00 6.79 4.08
N GLY A 161 -3.79 6.10 4.93
CA GLY A 161 -3.40 5.63 6.26
C GLY A 161 -3.88 6.48 7.43
N ASN A 162 -4.67 7.51 7.17
CA ASN A 162 -5.25 8.37 8.21
C ASN A 162 -6.63 7.90 8.71
N ALA A 163 -7.24 6.93 8.05
CA ALA A 163 -8.52 6.38 8.42
C ALA A 163 -8.50 5.66 9.78
N THR A 164 -9.65 5.62 10.45
CA THR A 164 -9.83 4.83 11.68
C THR A 164 -9.76 3.34 11.37
N VAL A 165 -9.32 2.53 12.33
CA VAL A 165 -9.22 1.06 12.15
C VAL A 165 -10.57 0.45 11.76
N ARG A 166 -11.66 0.80 12.49
CA ARG A 166 -13.00 0.29 12.20
C ARG A 166 -13.48 0.65 10.79
N GLY A 167 -13.23 1.91 10.37
CA GLY A 167 -13.54 2.36 9.00
C GLY A 167 -12.73 1.60 7.96
N THR A 168 -11.43 1.42 8.21
CA THR A 168 -10.55 0.67 7.31
C THR A 168 -11.01 -0.78 7.14
N ILE A 169 -11.37 -1.48 8.22
CA ILE A 169 -11.81 -2.88 8.16
C ILE A 169 -13.10 -3.02 7.35
N ALA A 170 -14.10 -2.15 7.60
CA ALA A 170 -15.35 -2.15 6.84
C ALA A 170 -15.11 -1.90 5.35
N ARG A 171 -14.24 -0.92 5.01
CA ARG A 171 -13.89 -0.60 3.62
C ARG A 171 -13.05 -1.70 2.96
N THR A 172 -12.19 -2.39 3.71
CA THR A 172 -11.44 -3.53 3.21
C THR A 172 -12.36 -4.63 2.67
N ARG A 173 -13.42 -4.97 3.41
CA ARG A 173 -14.41 -5.95 2.96
C ARG A 173 -15.09 -5.51 1.67
N LEU A 174 -15.58 -4.27 1.62
CA LEU A 174 -16.21 -3.72 0.43
C LEU A 174 -15.27 -3.74 -0.80
N VAL A 175 -14.01 -3.34 -0.62
CA VAL A 175 -13.00 -3.37 -1.69
C VAL A 175 -12.75 -4.81 -2.13
N ARG A 176 -12.59 -5.77 -1.19
CA ARG A 176 -12.38 -7.17 -1.54
C ARG A 176 -13.55 -7.75 -2.37
N ASP A 177 -14.78 -7.41 -2.00
CA ASP A 177 -16.00 -7.85 -2.69
C ASP A 177 -16.16 -7.16 -4.07
N SER A 178 -15.38 -6.10 -4.34
CA SER A 178 -15.51 -5.26 -5.53
C SER A 178 -14.42 -5.50 -6.57
N VAL A 179 -13.40 -6.33 -6.27
CA VAL A 179 -12.30 -6.66 -7.20
C VAL A 179 -12.14 -8.17 -7.36
N GLY A 180 -11.62 -8.60 -8.50
CA GLY A 180 -11.35 -10.01 -8.78
C GLY A 180 -10.22 -10.60 -7.92
N PRO A 181 -10.07 -11.93 -7.91
CA PRO A 181 -9.13 -12.64 -7.02
C PRO A 181 -7.65 -12.35 -7.35
N ARG A 182 -7.34 -11.85 -8.53
CA ARG A 182 -5.96 -11.52 -8.94
C ARG A 182 -5.46 -10.22 -8.33
N ILE A 183 -6.36 -9.31 -7.93
CA ILE A 183 -5.99 -8.03 -7.32
C ILE A 183 -5.85 -8.19 -5.82
N GLY A 184 -4.70 -7.77 -5.29
CA GLY A 184 -4.48 -7.70 -3.85
C GLY A 184 -5.25 -6.54 -3.21
N VAL A 185 -5.72 -6.73 -1.99
CA VAL A 185 -6.30 -5.64 -1.19
C VAL A 185 -5.33 -5.28 -0.08
N LYS A 186 -4.92 -4.01 -0.05
CA LYS A 186 -4.04 -3.47 0.98
C LYS A 186 -4.87 -2.64 1.97
N ALA A 187 -5.06 -3.16 3.18
CA ALA A 187 -5.68 -2.40 4.25
C ALA A 187 -4.66 -1.41 4.84
N SER A 188 -4.89 -0.11 4.66
CA SER A 188 -4.00 0.94 5.14
C SER A 188 -4.69 1.76 6.23
N GLY A 189 -4.09 1.83 7.45
CA GLY A 189 -4.73 2.49 8.59
C GLY A 189 -3.85 2.58 9.83
N ARG A 190 -4.46 3.04 10.94
CA ARG A 190 -3.78 3.25 12.23
C ARG A 190 -3.82 1.99 13.11
N PHE A 191 -3.49 0.85 12.56
CA PHE A 191 -3.46 -0.42 13.30
C PHE A 191 -2.43 -0.39 14.44
N ARG A 192 -2.80 -0.90 15.62
CA ARG A 192 -1.98 -0.88 16.84
C ARG A 192 -1.91 -2.21 17.57
N THR A 193 -2.79 -3.17 17.26
CA THR A 193 -2.85 -4.47 17.93
C THR A 193 -2.89 -5.62 16.91
N LEU A 194 -2.49 -6.82 17.35
CA LEU A 194 -2.56 -8.02 16.51
C LEU A 194 -4.00 -8.37 16.11
N ASP A 195 -4.97 -8.16 17.00
CA ASP A 195 -6.36 -8.45 16.68
C ASP A 195 -6.87 -7.57 15.55
N GLN A 196 -6.49 -6.28 15.54
CA GLN A 196 -6.84 -5.38 14.45
C GLN A 196 -6.21 -5.81 13.12
N LEU A 197 -4.95 -6.28 13.13
CA LEU A 197 -4.29 -6.82 11.93
C LEU A 197 -5.00 -8.09 11.44
N ALA A 198 -5.37 -8.98 12.37
CA ALA A 198 -6.10 -10.20 12.08
C ALA A 198 -7.50 -9.92 11.50
N GLU A 199 -8.23 -8.95 12.07
CA GLU A 199 -9.52 -8.51 11.56
C GLU A 199 -9.44 -7.97 10.14
N ALA A 200 -8.43 -7.14 9.83
CA ALA A 200 -8.21 -6.63 8.48
C ALA A 200 -7.94 -7.79 7.48
N THR A 201 -7.15 -8.78 7.89
CA THR A 201 -6.89 -9.98 7.08
C THR A 201 -8.16 -10.80 6.86
N THR A 202 -8.95 -10.99 7.91
CA THR A 202 -10.25 -11.70 7.84
C THR A 202 -11.25 -10.94 6.96
N ALA A 203 -11.16 -9.60 6.92
CA ALA A 203 -11.96 -8.77 6.02
C ALA A 203 -11.50 -8.85 4.54
N GLY A 204 -10.44 -9.61 4.24
CA GLY A 204 -9.96 -9.87 2.88
C GLY A 204 -8.71 -9.10 2.48
N ALA A 205 -8.00 -8.45 3.42
CA ALA A 205 -6.72 -7.85 3.12
C ALA A 205 -5.66 -8.93 2.84
N SER A 206 -4.98 -8.82 1.70
CA SER A 206 -3.77 -9.60 1.38
C SER A 206 -2.50 -8.98 1.95
N ARG A 207 -2.57 -7.70 2.35
CA ARG A 207 -1.50 -6.95 3.01
C ARG A 207 -2.09 -5.91 3.96
N VAL A 208 -1.43 -5.68 5.10
CA VAL A 208 -1.81 -4.62 6.04
C VAL A 208 -0.68 -3.61 6.15
N SER A 209 -0.98 -2.35 5.83
CA SER A 209 -0.03 -1.23 5.85
C SER A 209 -0.29 -0.30 7.03
N ALA A 210 0.71 -0.11 7.87
CA ALA A 210 0.63 0.73 9.07
C ALA A 210 1.98 1.35 9.41
N LEU A 211 1.96 2.40 10.25
CA LEU A 211 3.15 2.81 11.00
C LEU A 211 3.36 1.79 12.13
N LEU A 212 4.21 0.81 11.90
CA LEU A 212 4.49 -0.25 12.86
C LEU A 212 5.36 0.27 14.02
N THR A 213 5.05 -0.18 15.22
CA THR A 213 5.98 -0.10 16.36
C THR A 213 6.80 -1.38 16.44
N ALA A 214 7.98 -1.34 17.05
CA ALA A 214 8.82 -2.53 17.23
C ALA A 214 8.06 -3.65 17.97
N SER A 215 7.27 -3.32 18.99
CA SER A 215 6.45 -4.30 19.72
C SER A 215 5.40 -4.96 18.83
N LEU A 216 4.69 -4.18 17.98
CA LEU A 216 3.68 -4.73 17.09
C LEU A 216 4.30 -5.59 15.99
N ALA A 217 5.43 -5.16 15.42
CA ALA A 217 6.16 -5.91 14.41
C ALA A 217 6.67 -7.25 14.96
N ARG A 218 7.26 -7.26 16.17
CA ARG A 218 7.69 -8.47 16.86
C ARG A 218 6.53 -9.43 17.12
N LEU A 219 5.45 -8.96 17.72
CA LEU A 219 4.28 -9.80 18.00
C LEU A 219 3.69 -10.41 16.73
N ALA A 220 3.69 -9.67 15.63
CA ALA A 220 3.20 -10.16 14.35
C ALA A 220 4.14 -11.21 13.73
N ALA A 221 5.47 -11.02 13.86
CA ALA A 221 6.45 -12.00 13.41
C ALA A 221 6.35 -13.32 14.21
N GLU A 222 6.22 -13.23 15.54
CA GLU A 222 6.02 -14.39 16.42
C GLU A 222 4.70 -15.14 16.14
N ALA A 223 3.67 -14.41 15.67
CA ALA A 223 2.38 -14.99 15.30
C ALA A 223 2.37 -15.63 13.88
N ALA A 224 3.33 -15.31 13.04
CA ALA A 224 3.49 -15.94 11.72
C ALA A 224 4.03 -17.38 11.88
N PRO A 225 3.61 -18.35 11.05
CA PRO A 225 4.23 -19.69 11.07
C PRO A 225 5.68 -19.55 10.57
N VAL A 226 6.59 -20.26 11.23
CA VAL A 226 7.94 -20.48 10.70
C VAL A 226 7.79 -21.18 9.36
N THR A 227 8.05 -20.49 8.27
CA THR A 227 8.22 -21.13 6.96
C THR A 227 9.48 -21.97 7.05
N ALA A 228 9.30 -23.29 7.17
CA ALA A 228 10.39 -24.23 6.98
C ALA A 228 11.07 -23.86 5.66
N ALA A 229 12.35 -23.52 5.74
CA ALA A 229 13.17 -23.30 4.57
C ALA A 229 13.08 -24.57 3.71
N VAL A 230 12.39 -24.47 2.58
CA VAL A 230 12.48 -25.49 1.53
C VAL A 230 13.89 -25.35 0.98
N ARG A 231 14.69 -26.38 1.25
CA ARG A 231 16.03 -26.59 0.69
C ARG A 231 15.97 -26.76 -0.82
#